data_7ed8dffb7323149a4bb31e64c1a0c652
#
_entry.id   7ed8dffb7323149a4bb31e64c1a0c652
#
_cell.length_a   1.000
_cell.length_b   1.000
_cell.length_c   1.000
_cell.angle_alpha   90.00
_cell.angle_beta   90.00
_cell.angle_gamma   90.00
#
_symmetry.space_group_name_H-M   'P 1'
#
loop_
_entity.id
_entity.type
_entity.pdbx_description
1 polymer ?
#
loop_
_entity_poly.entity_id
_entity_poly.type
_entity_poly.pdbx_seq_one_letter_code
_entity_poly.pdbx_strand_id
1 'polypeptide(L)' 'MLDAVHSLSSLPSTDGNFISVLNRATDAEISQAIDVMENSGGQHKGRITACQRELRKRMKARNKQ' A
#
# COMPACT_ATOMS: atom_id res chain seq x y z
N MET A 1 17.75 -3.44 -5.05
CA MET A 1 16.37 -3.78 -5.41
C MET A 1 15.42 -3.14 -4.41
N LEU A 2 14.50 -2.33 -4.90
CA LEU A 2 13.57 -1.67 -3.99
C LEU A 2 12.46 -2.65 -3.58
N ASP A 3 12.33 -2.80 -2.27
CA ASP A 3 11.27 -3.59 -1.69
C ASP A 3 9.94 -2.85 -1.86
N ALA A 4 8.86 -3.56 -2.20
CA ALA A 4 7.55 -2.97 -2.34
C ALA A 4 7.11 -2.26 -1.04
N VAL A 5 7.41 -2.86 0.10
CA VAL A 5 7.11 -2.26 1.41
C VAL A 5 7.81 -0.92 1.56
N HIS A 6 9.09 -0.86 1.20
CA HIS A 6 9.86 0.39 1.28
C HIS A 6 9.29 1.45 0.35
N SER A 7 8.99 1.07 -0.89
CA SER A 7 8.43 2.00 -1.88
C SER A 7 7.08 2.55 -1.44
N LEU A 8 6.20 1.69 -0.93
CA LEU A 8 4.87 2.10 -0.48
C LEU A 8 4.94 3.01 0.75
N SER A 9 5.99 2.90 1.55
CA SER A 9 6.15 3.74 2.73
C SER A 9 6.96 5.01 2.47
N SER A 10 7.57 5.14 1.31
CA SER A 10 8.47 6.27 0.99
C SER A 10 7.92 7.20 -0.09
N LEU A 11 7.26 6.65 -1.10
CA LEU A 11 6.78 7.45 -2.22
C LEU A 11 5.50 8.21 -1.87
N PRO A 12 5.31 9.42 -2.42
CA PRO A 12 4.05 10.15 -2.23
C PRO A 12 2.88 9.37 -2.84
N SER A 13 1.74 9.43 -2.19
CA SER A 13 0.55 8.69 -2.65
C SER A 13 0.04 9.18 -4.00
N THR A 14 0.40 10.38 -4.41
CA THR A 14 0.01 10.94 -5.71
C THR A 14 1.01 10.61 -6.81
N ASP A 15 2.15 10.00 -6.47
CA ASP A 15 3.18 9.63 -7.45
C ASP A 15 2.72 8.42 -8.25
N GLY A 16 2.89 8.48 -9.58
CA GLY A 16 2.56 7.35 -10.45
C GLY A 16 3.34 6.10 -10.10
N ASN A 17 4.57 6.25 -9.63
CA ASN A 17 5.38 5.11 -9.19
C ASN A 17 4.78 4.42 -7.97
N PHE A 18 4.21 5.19 -7.04
CA PHE A 18 3.52 4.63 -5.89
C PHE A 18 2.35 3.75 -6.35
N ILE A 19 1.55 4.26 -7.26
CA ILE A 19 0.39 3.54 -7.78
C ILE A 19 0.82 2.25 -8.49
N SER A 20 1.89 2.32 -9.29
CA SER A 20 2.42 1.13 -9.97
C SER A 20 2.87 0.06 -9.00
N VAL A 21 3.61 0.47 -7.96
CA VAL A 21 4.08 -0.46 -6.94
C VAL A 21 2.89 -1.07 -6.19
N LEU A 22 1.92 -0.23 -5.83
CA LEU A 22 0.73 -0.68 -5.12
C LEU A 22 -0.02 -1.74 -5.91
N ASN A 23 -0.17 -1.54 -7.21
CA ASN A 23 -0.87 -2.48 -8.08
C ASN A 23 -0.15 -3.83 -8.21
N ARG A 24 1.18 -3.82 -8.09
CA ARG A 24 2.00 -5.03 -8.22
C ARG A 24 2.26 -5.75 -6.91
N ALA A 25 2.14 -5.03 -5.79
CA ALA A 25 2.46 -5.59 -4.48
C ALA A 25 1.46 -6.68 -4.12
N THR A 26 1.93 -7.67 -3.37
CA THR A 26 1.04 -8.70 -2.82
C THR A 26 0.26 -8.14 -1.65
N ASP A 27 -0.82 -8.83 -1.27
CA ASP A 27 -1.61 -8.42 -0.10
C ASP A 27 -0.75 -8.34 1.15
N ALA A 28 0.15 -9.31 1.33
CA ALA A 28 1.06 -9.32 2.48
C ALA A 28 1.99 -8.12 2.48
N GLU A 29 2.52 -7.75 1.32
CA GLU A 29 3.40 -6.58 1.20
C GLU A 29 2.65 -5.29 1.52
N ILE A 30 1.43 -5.15 1.03
CA ILE A 30 0.62 -3.97 1.30
C ILE A 30 0.30 -3.87 2.79
N SER A 31 -0.09 -4.99 3.40
CA SER A 31 -0.39 -5.04 4.83
C SER A 31 0.83 -4.68 5.66
N GLN A 32 1.99 -5.21 5.30
CA GLN A 32 3.23 -4.90 5.99
C GLN A 32 3.62 -3.43 5.84
N ALA A 33 3.40 -2.85 4.66
CA ALA A 33 3.66 -1.42 4.45
C ALA A 33 2.79 -0.57 5.36
N ILE A 34 1.52 -0.94 5.53
CA ILE A 34 0.62 -0.23 6.44
C ILE A 34 1.17 -0.28 7.87
N ASP A 35 1.59 -1.47 8.32
CA ASP A 35 2.15 -1.63 9.66
C ASP A 35 3.40 -0.76 9.85
N VAL A 36 4.29 -0.76 8.87
CA VAL A 36 5.52 0.05 8.93
C VAL A 36 5.17 1.53 9.06
N MET A 37 4.23 1.98 8.25
CA MET A 37 3.82 3.40 8.27
C MET A 37 3.15 3.78 9.58
N GLU A 38 2.30 2.91 10.12
CA GLU A 38 1.63 3.17 11.39
C GLU A 38 2.62 3.20 12.56
N ASN A 39 3.62 2.34 12.52
CA ASN A 39 4.61 2.26 13.59
C ASN A 39 5.68 3.35 13.51
N SER A 40 5.88 3.96 12.35
CA SER A 40 6.92 4.97 12.18
C SER A 40 6.53 6.32 12.79
N GLY A 41 5.26 6.53 13.08
CA GLY A 41 4.79 7.78 13.66
C GLY A 41 4.82 8.99 12.74
N GLY A 42 5.08 8.77 11.45
CA GLY A 42 5.13 9.85 10.48
C GLY A 42 3.76 10.15 9.87
N GLN A 43 3.75 11.13 8.97
CA GLN A 43 2.52 11.52 8.29
C GLN A 43 2.33 10.69 7.02
N HIS A 44 1.78 9.51 7.20
CA HIS A 44 1.56 8.59 6.09
C HIS A 44 0.09 8.35 5.78
N LYS A 45 -0.76 9.28 6.21
CA LYS A 45 -2.21 9.09 6.14
C LYS A 45 -2.70 8.77 4.72
N GLY A 46 -2.24 9.53 3.73
CA GLY A 46 -2.63 9.31 2.33
C GLY A 46 -2.19 7.94 1.81
N ARG A 47 -0.97 7.54 2.14
CA ARG A 47 -0.42 6.25 1.73
C ARG A 47 -1.16 5.10 2.40
N ILE A 48 -1.41 5.22 3.69
CA ILE A 48 -2.15 4.20 4.44
C ILE A 48 -3.55 4.04 3.87
N THR A 49 -4.23 5.15 3.61
CA THR A 49 -5.57 5.12 3.02
C THR A 49 -5.56 4.44 1.65
N ALA A 50 -4.58 4.76 0.80
CA ALA A 50 -4.47 4.16 -0.52
C ALA A 50 -4.24 2.65 -0.42
N CYS A 51 -3.37 2.22 0.50
CA CYS A 51 -3.10 0.81 0.70
C CYS A 51 -4.34 0.07 1.21
N GLN A 52 -5.06 0.66 2.15
CA GLN A 52 -6.27 0.06 2.68
C GLN A 52 -7.35 -0.07 1.61
N ARG A 53 -7.49 0.93 0.76
CA ARG A 53 -8.44 0.90 -0.35
C ARG A 53 -8.11 -0.22 -1.33
N GLU A 54 -6.84 -0.39 -1.62
CA GLU A 54 -6.40 -1.44 -2.53
C GLU A 54 -6.71 -2.82 -1.97
N LEU A 55 -6.42 -3.05 -0.69
CA LEU A 55 -6.75 -4.32 -0.04
C LEU A 55 -8.24 -4.59 -0.06
N ARG A 56 -9.04 -3.58 0.24
CA ARG A 56 -10.50 -3.70 0.24
C ARG A 56 -11.03 -4.03 -1.15
N LYS A 57 -10.47 -3.39 -2.16
CA LYS A 57 -10.83 -3.64 -3.56
C LYS A 57 -10.55 -5.10 -3.94
N ARG A 58 -9.40 -5.61 -3.53
CA ARG A 58 -9.02 -7.00 -3.81
C ARG A 58 -9.93 -7.99 -3.11
N MET A 59 -10.28 -7.70 -1.86
CA MET A 59 -11.20 -8.54 -1.10
C MET A 59 -12.59 -8.58 -1.77
N LYS A 60 -13.07 -7.43 -2.22
CA LYS A 60 -14.33 -7.34 -2.94
C LYS A 60 -14.31 -8.15 -4.22
N ALA A 61 -13.22 -8.07 -4.97
CA ALA A 61 -13.08 -8.82 -6.22
C ALA A 61 -13.11 -10.32 -5.97
N ARG A 62 -12.48 -10.77 -4.86
CA ARG A 62 -12.48 -12.18 -4.50
C ARG A 62 -13.85 -12.69 -4.05
N ASN A 63 -14.60 -11.83 -3.37
CA ASN A 63 -15.92 -12.23 -2.83
C ASN A 63 -17.03 -12.19 -3.86
N LYS A 64 -16.73 -11.71 -5.05
CA LYS A 64 -17.72 -11.53 -6.10
C LYS A 64 -17.93 -12.76 -6.98
N GLN A 65 -17.45 -13.88 -6.56
CA GLN A 65 -17.65 -15.11 -7.35
C GLN A 65 -18.99 -15.75 -7.10
#